data_2d5cc2f5308addefc9579f82981d3004
#
_entry.id   2d5cc2f5308addefc9579f82981d3004
#
_cell.length_a   1.000
_cell.length_b   1.000
_cell.length_c   1.000
_cell.angle_alpha   90.00
_cell.angle_beta   90.00
_cell.angle_gamma   90.00
#
_symmetry.space_group_name_H-M   'P 1'
#
loop_
_entity.id
_entity.type
_entity.pdbx_description
1 polymer ?
#
loop_
_entity_poly.entity_id
_entity_poly.type
_entity_poly.pdbx_seq_one_letter_code
_entity_poly.pdbx_strand_id
1 'polypeptide(L)'
;MGSDNNRNIGLSEIIRMLENNVTFTQAADSVLECITDSMDVCDAVVMQIDRESDTMHVISETGNCFKDESGTVKRSEFVLCSDAIKITYEGNADTAQKGLLDRLGVKLSITVPILINNVKAMYLIVLSNDVQAVSDNKIKEYISDMALVLHGIAQSKVINNSLISSYDVLQKILDNIGSGIIVCSRYSGNILFENEMAANVQEVRDTIRECLEDVFTCEDVHRSIGASMERYNTESGLWFEVRFSELEWI
;
A
#
# COMPACT_ATOMS: atom_id res chain seq x y z
N MET A 1 14.78 13.53 32.66
CA MET A 1 13.98 12.27 32.75
C MET A 1 12.58 12.44 32.14
N GLY A 2 12.43 13.22 31.08
CA GLY A 2 11.13 13.54 30.48
C GLY A 2 11.02 13.23 28.96
N SER A 3 12.09 12.81 28.28
CA SER A 3 12.10 12.64 26.82
C SER A 3 11.77 11.23 26.32
N ASP A 4 11.87 10.21 27.17
CA ASP A 4 11.62 8.82 26.73
C ASP A 4 10.10 8.46 26.68
N ASN A 5 9.25 9.17 27.41
CA ASN A 5 7.80 8.89 27.42
C ASN A 5 7.09 9.40 26.13
N ASN A 6 7.57 10.49 25.52
CA ASN A 6 6.96 11.01 24.27
C ASN A 6 7.32 10.15 23.05
N ARG A 7 8.48 9.48 23.03
CA ARG A 7 8.86 8.57 21.93
C ARG A 7 7.98 7.31 21.86
N ASN A 8 7.54 6.79 23.00
CA ASN A 8 6.70 5.59 23.04
C ASN A 8 5.23 5.86 22.61
N ILE A 9 4.74 7.09 22.77
CA ILE A 9 3.36 7.45 22.39
C ILE A 9 3.25 7.49 20.86
N GLY A 10 4.20 8.10 20.17
CA GLY A 10 4.20 8.18 18.70
C GLY A 10 4.26 6.80 18.02
N LEU A 11 5.11 5.89 18.50
CA LEU A 11 5.24 4.53 17.95
C LEU A 11 3.98 3.68 18.13
N SER A 12 3.33 3.75 19.29
CA SER A 12 2.08 3.00 19.55
C SER A 12 0.92 3.51 18.69
N GLU A 13 0.88 4.79 18.39
CA GLU A 13 -0.12 5.42 17.54
C GLU A 13 0.11 5.04 16.06
N ILE A 14 1.35 5.01 15.61
CA ILE A 14 1.75 4.54 14.29
C ILE A 14 1.40 3.07 14.09
N ILE A 15 1.67 2.19 15.07
CA ILE A 15 1.29 0.78 15.02
C ILE A 15 -0.24 0.64 14.89
N ARG A 16 -1.00 1.42 15.67
CA ARG A 16 -2.46 1.44 15.59
C ARG A 16 -2.99 1.90 14.22
N MET A 17 -2.25 2.77 13.53
CA MET A 17 -2.58 3.20 12.17
C MET A 17 -2.30 2.13 11.11
N LEU A 18 -1.28 1.30 11.32
CA LEU A 18 -1.01 0.15 10.45
C LEU A 18 -2.11 -0.91 10.53
N GLU A 19 -2.72 -1.07 11.71
CA GLU A 19 -3.81 -2.02 11.95
C GLU A 19 -5.18 -1.53 11.45
N ASN A 20 -5.40 -0.21 11.37
CA ASN A 20 -6.64 0.39 10.88
C ASN A 20 -6.48 0.77 9.38
N ASN A 21 -7.54 0.63 8.59
CA ASN A 21 -7.59 0.97 7.16
C ASN A 21 -7.37 2.47 6.85
N VAL A 22 -6.35 3.08 7.46
CA VAL A 22 -5.97 4.49 7.33
C VAL A 22 -5.35 4.71 5.94
N THR A 23 -5.69 5.81 5.28
CA THR A 23 -5.05 6.17 4.01
C THR A 23 -3.58 6.54 4.23
N PHE A 24 -2.75 6.46 3.16
CA PHE A 24 -1.35 6.89 3.26
C PHE A 24 -1.24 8.36 3.70
N THR A 25 -2.11 9.24 3.18
CA THR A 25 -2.14 10.66 3.56
C THR A 25 -2.39 10.85 5.05
N GLN A 26 -3.40 10.18 5.61
CA GLN A 26 -3.68 10.25 7.06
C GLN A 26 -2.51 9.76 7.92
N ALA A 27 -1.83 8.70 7.46
CA ALA A 27 -0.64 8.21 8.15
C ALA A 27 0.54 9.20 8.04
N ALA A 28 0.70 9.83 6.87
CA ALA A 28 1.69 10.87 6.67
C ALA A 28 1.42 12.08 7.57
N ASP A 29 0.18 12.56 7.65
CA ASP A 29 -0.22 13.67 8.53
C ASP A 29 0.22 13.40 9.97
N SER A 30 -0.10 12.22 10.51
CA SER A 30 0.26 11.87 11.89
C SER A 30 1.77 11.71 12.11
N VAL A 31 2.51 11.18 11.14
CA VAL A 31 3.97 11.11 11.23
C VAL A 31 4.58 12.50 11.22
N LEU A 32 4.07 13.40 10.38
CA LEU A 32 4.54 14.79 10.31
C LEU A 32 4.23 15.56 11.61
N GLU A 33 3.04 15.37 12.19
CA GLU A 33 2.67 15.92 13.50
C GLU A 33 3.63 15.42 14.60
N CYS A 34 3.96 14.11 14.62
CA CYS A 34 4.93 13.58 15.57
C CYS A 34 6.33 14.23 15.42
N ILE A 35 6.76 14.54 14.20
CA ILE A 35 8.03 15.23 13.95
C ILE A 35 7.97 16.66 14.49
N THR A 36 6.93 17.41 14.19
CA THR A 36 6.79 18.81 14.62
C THR A 36 6.62 18.93 16.13
N ASP A 37 5.92 18.00 16.76
CA ASP A 37 5.76 17.97 18.23
C ASP A 37 7.04 17.59 18.97
N SER A 38 7.90 16.80 18.33
CA SER A 38 9.15 16.29 18.94
C SER A 38 10.37 17.18 18.69
N MET A 39 10.29 18.09 17.74
CA MET A 39 11.41 18.87 17.24
C MET A 39 10.98 20.33 17.00
N ASP A 40 11.88 21.28 17.24
CA ASP A 40 11.68 22.68 16.83
C ASP A 40 11.98 22.84 15.33
N VAL A 41 10.96 22.57 14.50
CA VAL A 41 11.03 22.63 13.05
C VAL A 41 10.01 23.65 12.52
N CYS A 42 10.33 24.25 11.38
CA CYS A 42 9.43 25.20 10.73
C CYS A 42 8.29 24.51 9.99
N ASP A 43 8.62 23.37 9.38
CA ASP A 43 7.69 22.58 8.61
C ASP A 43 8.21 21.14 8.42
N ALA A 44 7.29 20.20 8.21
CA ALA A 44 7.60 18.86 7.76
C ALA A 44 6.62 18.48 6.64
N VAL A 45 7.12 17.90 5.56
CA VAL A 45 6.34 17.62 4.36
C VAL A 45 6.71 16.28 3.76
N VAL A 46 5.71 15.57 3.23
CA VAL A 46 5.91 14.40 2.36
C VAL A 46 5.58 14.80 0.93
N MET A 47 6.54 14.60 0.04
CA MET A 47 6.41 14.90 -1.39
C MET A 47 6.54 13.65 -2.24
N GLN A 48 5.71 13.53 -3.26
CA GLN A 48 5.78 12.50 -4.28
C GLN A 48 6.48 13.02 -5.53
N ILE A 49 7.32 12.17 -6.15
CA ILE A 49 7.96 12.49 -7.43
C ILE A 49 6.99 12.21 -8.56
N ASP A 50 6.78 13.20 -9.42
CA ASP A 50 6.30 12.99 -10.78
C ASP A 50 7.51 12.79 -11.70
N ARG A 51 7.61 11.62 -12.31
CA ARG A 51 8.75 11.25 -13.16
C ARG A 51 8.68 11.84 -14.56
N GLU A 52 7.48 12.21 -15.01
CA GLU A 52 7.27 12.75 -16.35
C GLU A 52 7.61 14.24 -16.41
N SER A 53 7.26 14.97 -15.37
CA SER A 53 7.43 16.43 -15.32
C SER A 53 8.69 16.91 -14.59
N ASP A 54 9.48 16.01 -13.99
CA ASP A 54 10.61 16.33 -13.09
C ASP A 54 10.21 17.26 -11.92
N THR A 55 8.97 17.11 -11.46
CA THR A 55 8.41 17.87 -10.33
C THR A 55 8.12 16.98 -9.14
N MET A 56 7.93 17.60 -7.99
CA MET A 56 7.46 16.97 -6.78
C MET A 56 6.17 17.62 -6.31
N HIS A 57 5.20 16.80 -5.90
CA HIS A 57 3.91 17.26 -5.40
C HIS A 57 3.80 16.99 -3.91
N VAL A 58 3.25 17.95 -3.17
CA VAL A 58 2.97 17.77 -1.74
C VAL A 58 1.84 16.78 -1.57
N ILE A 59 2.08 15.72 -0.76
CA ILE A 59 1.06 14.77 -0.31
C ILE A 59 0.48 15.21 1.02
N SER A 60 1.35 15.64 1.95
CA SER A 60 1.00 16.07 3.29
C SER A 60 2.03 17.07 3.79
N GLU A 61 1.60 18.08 4.55
CA GLU A 61 2.42 19.19 5.06
C GLU A 61 1.84 19.68 6.39
N THR A 62 2.69 19.90 7.40
CA THR A 62 2.26 20.44 8.70
C THR A 62 2.23 21.96 8.76
N GLY A 63 3.12 22.61 8.04
CA GLY A 63 3.20 24.07 7.94
C GLY A 63 2.51 24.62 6.71
N ASN A 64 3.07 25.71 6.21
CA ASN A 64 2.56 26.40 5.03
C ASN A 64 3.68 26.81 4.05
N CYS A 65 4.88 26.23 4.20
CA CYS A 65 6.04 26.62 3.41
C CYS A 65 5.83 26.43 1.89
N PHE A 66 4.99 25.45 1.49
CA PHE A 66 4.74 25.13 0.09
C PHE A 66 3.39 25.60 -0.45
N LYS A 67 2.52 26.19 0.37
CA LYS A 67 1.18 26.63 -0.08
C LYS A 67 1.21 27.69 -1.19
N ASP A 68 2.20 28.60 -1.14
CA ASP A 68 2.36 29.65 -2.15
C ASP A 68 2.97 29.13 -3.46
N GLU A 69 3.55 27.93 -3.45
CA GLU A 69 4.24 27.28 -4.59
C GLU A 69 3.31 26.38 -5.41
N SER A 70 1.99 26.54 -5.33
CA SER A 70 1.01 25.62 -5.96
C SER A 70 1.15 24.14 -5.56
N GLY A 71 1.80 23.86 -4.43
CA GLY A 71 2.05 22.51 -3.95
C GLY A 71 3.05 21.69 -4.80
N THR A 72 3.75 22.35 -5.74
CA THR A 72 4.64 21.69 -6.70
C THR A 72 5.99 22.38 -6.73
N VAL A 73 7.08 21.62 -6.59
CA VAL A 73 8.46 22.11 -6.61
C VAL A 73 9.26 21.31 -7.63
N LYS A 74 10.21 21.98 -8.33
CA LYS A 74 11.09 21.27 -9.25
C LYS A 74 12.06 20.37 -8.48
N ARG A 75 12.18 19.13 -8.92
CA ARG A 75 13.09 18.16 -8.33
C ARG A 75 14.55 18.62 -8.32
N SER A 76 14.96 19.39 -9.32
CA SER A 76 16.32 19.95 -9.41
C SER A 76 16.65 20.97 -8.31
N GLU A 77 15.65 21.53 -7.63
CA GLU A 77 15.85 22.46 -6.50
C GLU A 77 16.18 21.72 -5.19
N PHE A 78 15.75 20.45 -5.09
CA PHE A 78 16.18 19.55 -4.04
C PHE A 78 17.24 18.59 -4.59
N VAL A 79 18.43 18.53 -4.02
CA VAL A 79 19.43 17.54 -4.41
C VAL A 79 19.00 16.16 -3.92
N LEU A 80 18.31 15.40 -4.76
CA LEU A 80 17.70 14.11 -4.47
C LEU A 80 18.54 12.94 -4.97
N CYS A 81 19.85 13.06 -4.99
CA CYS A 81 20.72 12.04 -5.59
C CYS A 81 21.21 10.96 -4.62
N SER A 82 20.96 11.08 -3.31
CA SER A 82 21.48 10.12 -2.32
C SER A 82 20.43 9.08 -1.94
N ASP A 83 20.89 7.84 -1.68
CA ASP A 83 20.07 6.77 -1.13
C ASP A 83 19.95 6.87 0.41
N ALA A 84 20.55 7.90 0.98
CA ALA A 84 20.61 8.19 2.39
C ALA A 84 20.04 9.57 2.70
N ILE A 85 19.85 9.83 3.99
CA ILE A 85 19.50 11.15 4.50
C ILE A 85 20.47 12.22 3.99
N LYS A 86 19.93 13.30 3.46
CA LYS A 86 20.68 14.46 3.02
C LYS A 86 20.30 15.69 3.82
N ILE A 87 21.30 16.42 4.27
CA ILE A 87 21.15 17.67 4.99
C ILE A 87 21.69 18.79 4.11
N THR A 88 20.89 19.78 3.84
CA THR A 88 21.22 20.96 3.02
C THR A 88 21.07 22.21 3.87
N TYR A 89 22.10 23.02 3.93
CA TYR A 89 22.15 24.31 4.62
C TYR A 89 23.05 25.27 3.85
N GLU A 90 23.07 26.54 4.19
CA GLU A 90 23.78 27.59 3.45
C GLU A 90 25.26 27.24 3.16
N GLY A 91 25.92 26.55 4.08
CA GLY A 91 27.33 26.18 3.97
C GLY A 91 27.65 25.10 2.94
N ASN A 92 26.68 24.25 2.56
CA ASN A 92 26.85 23.14 1.62
C ASN A 92 25.86 23.17 0.44
N ALA A 93 24.95 24.13 0.40
CA ALA A 93 23.94 24.28 -0.65
C ALA A 93 24.56 24.86 -1.93
N ASP A 94 24.13 24.37 -3.08
CA ASP A 94 24.37 25.02 -4.36
C ASP A 94 23.47 26.24 -4.55
N THR A 95 23.60 26.92 -5.70
CA THR A 95 22.83 28.16 -5.98
C THR A 95 21.31 27.93 -6.02
N ALA A 96 20.87 26.82 -6.60
CA ALA A 96 19.44 26.50 -6.70
C ALA A 96 18.86 26.17 -5.32
N GLN A 97 19.59 25.40 -4.52
CA GLN A 97 19.22 25.04 -3.15
C GLN A 97 19.17 26.24 -2.22
N LYS A 98 20.15 27.15 -2.32
CA LYS A 98 20.12 28.41 -1.58
C LYS A 98 18.88 29.23 -1.94
N GLY A 99 18.60 29.38 -3.24
CA GLY A 99 17.40 30.06 -3.69
C GLY A 99 16.11 29.45 -3.18
N LEU A 100 16.04 28.11 -3.05
CA LEU A 100 14.91 27.40 -2.45
C LEU A 100 14.81 27.69 -0.95
N LEU A 101 15.90 27.53 -0.19
CA LEU A 101 15.91 27.80 1.25
C LEU A 101 15.50 29.24 1.56
N ASP A 102 16.01 30.22 0.79
CA ASP A 102 15.66 31.61 0.93
C ASP A 102 14.18 31.87 0.63
N ARG A 103 13.64 31.24 -0.42
CA ARG A 103 12.23 31.37 -0.83
C ARG A 103 11.28 30.77 0.22
N LEU A 104 11.67 29.65 0.82
CA LEU A 104 10.92 29.01 1.90
C LEU A 104 11.13 29.68 3.27
N GLY A 105 12.08 30.63 3.38
CA GLY A 105 12.40 31.35 4.63
C GLY A 105 13.04 30.45 5.69
N VAL A 106 13.75 29.38 5.29
CA VAL A 106 14.39 28.42 6.19
C VAL A 106 15.90 28.34 5.97
N LYS A 107 16.64 27.88 6.99
CA LYS A 107 18.11 27.79 6.94
C LYS A 107 18.62 26.38 6.68
N LEU A 108 17.76 25.39 6.85
CA LEU A 108 18.11 23.97 6.83
C LEU A 108 16.97 23.16 6.23
N SER A 109 17.32 22.19 5.37
CA SER A 109 16.43 21.10 4.98
C SER A 109 17.08 19.74 5.23
N ILE A 110 16.33 18.81 5.78
CA ILE A 110 16.70 17.40 5.94
C ILE A 110 15.78 16.59 5.04
N THR A 111 16.36 15.89 4.08
CA THR A 111 15.61 15.14 3.07
C THR A 111 15.94 13.66 3.18
N VAL A 112 14.91 12.81 3.32
CA VAL A 112 15.03 11.35 3.41
C VAL A 112 14.18 10.70 2.32
N PRO A 113 14.76 9.83 1.47
CA PRO A 113 14.00 9.13 0.45
C PRO A 113 13.10 8.05 1.06
N ILE A 114 11.89 7.94 0.53
CA ILE A 114 10.94 6.86 0.81
C ILE A 114 10.88 5.97 -0.43
N LEU A 115 11.29 4.71 -0.28
CA LEU A 115 11.36 3.75 -1.37
C LEU A 115 10.03 2.99 -1.47
N ILE A 116 9.57 2.74 -2.70
CA ILE A 116 8.48 1.81 -2.97
C ILE A 116 8.99 0.83 -4.02
N ASN A 117 8.97 -0.47 -3.74
CA ASN A 117 9.52 -1.50 -4.62
C ASN A 117 10.98 -1.20 -5.04
N ASN A 118 11.82 -0.77 -4.10
CA ASN A 118 13.20 -0.34 -4.31
C ASN A 118 13.37 0.87 -5.25
N VAL A 119 12.32 1.61 -5.50
CA VAL A 119 12.36 2.82 -6.31
C VAL A 119 12.03 4.02 -5.45
N LYS A 120 12.83 5.09 -5.56
CA LYS A 120 12.52 6.37 -4.90
C LYS A 120 11.24 6.93 -5.50
N ALA A 121 10.18 6.95 -4.71
CA ALA A 121 8.88 7.44 -5.14
C ALA A 121 8.46 8.71 -4.40
N MET A 122 8.92 8.86 -3.16
CA MET A 122 8.58 9.98 -2.29
C MET A 122 9.77 10.41 -1.45
N TYR A 123 9.65 11.58 -0.82
CA TYR A 123 10.61 12.12 0.11
C TYR A 123 9.90 12.67 1.34
N LEU A 124 10.48 12.37 2.52
CA LEU A 124 10.21 13.11 3.74
C LEU A 124 11.22 14.28 3.80
N ILE A 125 10.72 15.50 3.92
CA ILE A 125 11.52 16.73 3.99
C ILE A 125 11.14 17.44 5.28
N VAL A 126 12.14 17.76 6.08
CA VAL A 126 11.99 18.51 7.33
C VAL A 126 12.76 19.83 7.18
N LEU A 127 12.07 20.93 7.46
CA LEU A 127 12.58 22.30 7.31
C LEU A 127 12.78 22.92 8.69
N SER A 128 13.94 23.54 8.93
CA SER A 128 14.25 24.19 10.21
C SER A 128 15.09 25.44 10.06
N ASN A 129 15.00 26.32 11.04
CA ASN A 129 15.89 27.45 11.22
C ASN A 129 17.03 27.16 12.22
N ASP A 130 16.98 26.02 12.90
CA ASP A 130 18.05 25.58 13.80
C ASP A 130 19.12 24.80 13.04
N VAL A 131 20.21 25.47 12.71
CA VAL A 131 21.36 24.87 12.03
C VAL A 131 22.15 23.92 12.96
N GLN A 132 21.98 23.98 14.29
CA GLN A 132 22.66 23.08 15.21
C GLN A 132 22.14 21.65 15.10
N ALA A 133 20.89 21.48 14.65
CA ALA A 133 20.29 20.18 14.32
C ALA A 133 21.14 19.36 13.31
N VAL A 134 21.96 20.00 12.49
CA VAL A 134 22.89 19.33 11.55
C VAL A 134 23.86 18.40 12.26
N SER A 135 24.30 18.75 13.46
CA SER A 135 25.32 18.02 14.23
C SER A 135 24.73 16.93 15.12
N ASP A 136 23.40 16.93 15.33
CA ASP A 136 22.75 15.96 16.22
C ASP A 136 22.39 14.66 15.48
N ASN A 137 23.14 13.60 15.75
CA ASN A 137 22.86 12.29 15.18
C ASN A 137 21.51 11.71 15.62
N LYS A 138 21.01 12.07 16.81
CA LYS A 138 19.71 11.59 17.30
C LYS A 138 18.55 12.15 16.47
N ILE A 139 18.67 13.40 16.01
CA ILE A 139 17.68 14.01 15.11
C ILE A 139 17.66 13.27 13.76
N LYS A 140 18.84 12.98 13.22
CA LYS A 140 18.96 12.23 11.95
C LYS A 140 18.37 10.83 12.06
N GLU A 141 18.69 10.10 13.13
CA GLU A 141 18.15 8.77 13.42
C GLU A 141 16.62 8.85 13.53
N TYR A 142 16.08 9.79 14.30
CA TYR A 142 14.65 9.94 14.48
C TYR A 142 13.91 10.21 13.16
N ILE A 143 14.42 11.14 12.32
CA ILE A 143 13.80 11.44 11.02
C ILE A 143 13.93 10.24 10.08
N SER A 144 15.05 9.50 10.12
CA SER A 144 15.21 8.27 9.34
C SER A 144 14.23 7.18 9.76
N ASP A 145 13.98 7.03 11.06
CA ASP A 145 12.99 6.09 11.59
C ASP A 145 11.57 6.46 11.15
N MET A 146 11.22 7.74 11.16
CA MET A 146 9.94 8.23 10.66
C MET A 146 9.76 7.98 9.16
N ALA A 147 10.82 8.18 8.37
CA ALA A 147 10.81 7.83 6.95
C ALA A 147 10.66 6.32 6.71
N LEU A 148 11.26 5.48 7.57
CA LEU A 148 11.12 4.03 7.51
C LEU A 148 9.68 3.58 7.82
N VAL A 149 9.01 4.23 8.78
CA VAL A 149 7.60 4.00 9.06
C VAL A 149 6.74 4.33 7.85
N LEU A 150 6.94 5.50 7.23
CA LEU A 150 6.23 5.89 6.00
C LEU A 150 6.51 4.91 4.85
N HIS A 151 7.75 4.43 4.72
CA HIS A 151 8.10 3.39 3.76
C HIS A 151 7.27 2.12 3.99
N GLY A 152 7.20 1.62 5.22
CA GLY A 152 6.43 0.41 5.55
C GLY A 152 4.94 0.54 5.23
N ILE A 153 4.35 1.70 5.55
CA ILE A 153 2.94 1.98 5.24
C ILE A 153 2.71 2.06 3.73
N ALA A 154 3.56 2.79 3.00
CA ALA A 154 3.46 2.92 1.54
C ALA A 154 3.60 1.57 0.84
N GLN A 155 4.59 0.76 1.25
CA GLN A 155 4.84 -0.57 0.70
C GLN A 155 3.65 -1.51 0.94
N SER A 156 3.09 -1.53 2.15
CA SER A 156 1.91 -2.32 2.50
C SER A 156 0.70 -1.94 1.63
N LYS A 157 0.46 -0.65 1.41
CA LYS A 157 -0.65 -0.18 0.56
C LYS A 157 -0.48 -0.57 -0.90
N VAL A 158 0.74 -0.50 -1.44
CA VAL A 158 1.03 -0.93 -2.83
C VAL A 158 0.80 -2.43 -2.99
N ILE A 159 1.26 -3.25 -2.04
CA ILE A 159 1.06 -4.69 -2.06
C ILE A 159 -0.44 -5.01 -2.00
N ASN A 160 -1.19 -4.43 -1.07
CA ASN A 160 -2.62 -4.66 -0.94
C ASN A 160 -3.39 -4.25 -2.20
N ASN A 161 -3.09 -3.09 -2.78
CA ASN A 161 -3.73 -2.64 -4.03
C ASN A 161 -3.39 -3.56 -5.21
N SER A 162 -2.16 -4.06 -5.29
CA SER A 162 -1.73 -5.02 -6.31
C SER A 162 -2.47 -6.36 -6.18
N LEU A 163 -2.66 -6.85 -4.95
CA LEU A 163 -3.42 -8.07 -4.68
C LEU A 163 -4.89 -7.91 -5.08
N ILE A 164 -5.53 -6.81 -4.67
CA ILE A 164 -6.93 -6.50 -5.04
C ILE A 164 -7.07 -6.43 -6.56
N SER A 165 -6.19 -5.68 -7.25
CA SER A 165 -6.22 -5.57 -8.71
C SER A 165 -6.01 -6.93 -9.40
N SER A 166 -5.11 -7.77 -8.89
CA SER A 166 -4.89 -9.11 -9.42
C SER A 166 -6.11 -10.01 -9.22
N TYR A 167 -6.75 -9.93 -8.05
CA TYR A 167 -7.98 -10.64 -7.76
C TYR A 167 -9.10 -10.22 -8.72
N ASP A 168 -9.33 -8.91 -8.94
CA ASP A 168 -10.34 -8.39 -9.86
C ASP A 168 -10.11 -8.85 -11.31
N VAL A 169 -8.84 -8.91 -11.74
CA VAL A 169 -8.49 -9.43 -13.08
C VAL A 169 -8.79 -10.91 -13.17
N LEU A 170 -8.40 -11.70 -12.16
CA LEU A 170 -8.68 -13.15 -12.13
C LEU A 170 -10.18 -13.41 -12.12
N GLN A 171 -10.94 -12.69 -11.32
CA GLN A 171 -12.39 -12.80 -11.26
C GLN A 171 -13.03 -12.51 -12.64
N LYS A 172 -12.63 -11.42 -13.30
CA LYS A 172 -13.09 -11.10 -14.65
C LYS A 172 -12.76 -12.19 -15.68
N ILE A 173 -11.58 -12.81 -15.57
CA ILE A 173 -11.21 -13.93 -16.43
C ILE A 173 -12.14 -15.12 -16.17
N LEU A 174 -12.38 -15.47 -14.90
CA LEU A 174 -13.26 -16.58 -14.51
C LEU A 174 -14.71 -16.33 -14.92
N ASP A 175 -15.20 -15.09 -14.82
CA ASP A 175 -16.55 -14.71 -15.21
C ASP A 175 -16.76 -14.74 -16.74
N ASN A 176 -15.70 -14.53 -17.53
CA ASN A 176 -15.74 -14.65 -19.00
C ASN A 176 -15.56 -16.08 -19.52
N ILE A 177 -15.28 -17.06 -18.67
CA ILE A 177 -15.26 -18.46 -19.06
C ILE A 177 -16.70 -18.95 -19.18
N GLY A 178 -17.04 -19.54 -20.32
CA GLY A 178 -18.38 -20.11 -20.58
C GLY A 178 -18.74 -21.35 -19.76
N SER A 179 -18.12 -21.56 -18.61
CA SER A 179 -18.31 -22.68 -17.69
C SER A 179 -18.57 -22.17 -16.29
N GLY A 180 -19.52 -22.80 -15.59
CA GLY A 180 -19.74 -22.53 -14.16
C GLY A 180 -18.58 -23.09 -13.33
N ILE A 181 -18.01 -22.26 -12.46
CA ILE A 181 -16.93 -22.64 -11.55
C ILE A 181 -17.39 -22.40 -10.12
N ILE A 182 -17.30 -23.45 -9.30
CA ILE A 182 -17.56 -23.39 -7.86
C ILE A 182 -16.35 -23.95 -7.13
N VAL A 183 -15.87 -23.22 -6.13
CA VAL A 183 -14.86 -23.70 -5.18
C VAL A 183 -15.52 -23.87 -3.83
N CYS A 184 -15.38 -25.05 -3.25
CA CYS A 184 -15.95 -25.37 -1.94
C CYS A 184 -14.91 -25.98 -1.00
N SER A 185 -15.17 -25.81 0.30
CA SER A 185 -14.36 -26.45 1.34
C SER A 185 -14.60 -27.95 1.32
N ARG A 186 -13.52 -28.73 1.21
CA ARG A 186 -13.57 -30.21 1.28
C ARG A 186 -14.17 -30.75 2.59
N TYR A 187 -13.97 -30.01 3.69
CA TYR A 187 -14.39 -30.47 5.02
C TYR A 187 -15.83 -30.13 5.36
N SER A 188 -16.30 -28.95 4.91
CA SER A 188 -17.62 -28.45 5.28
C SER A 188 -18.61 -28.36 4.12
N GLY A 189 -18.16 -28.55 2.87
CA GLY A 189 -18.97 -28.32 1.68
C GLY A 189 -19.35 -26.86 1.42
N ASN A 190 -18.90 -25.93 2.29
CA ASN A 190 -19.22 -24.52 2.14
C ASN A 190 -18.63 -23.96 0.85
N ILE A 191 -19.42 -23.22 0.09
CA ILE A 191 -18.97 -22.51 -1.11
C ILE A 191 -18.05 -21.36 -0.67
N LEU A 192 -16.84 -21.36 -1.18
CA LEU A 192 -15.81 -20.34 -0.95
C LEU A 192 -15.77 -19.30 -2.10
N PHE A 193 -16.09 -19.76 -3.30
CA PHE A 193 -16.13 -18.94 -4.51
C PHE A 193 -17.10 -19.54 -5.52
N GLU A 194 -17.81 -18.70 -6.26
CA GLU A 194 -18.55 -19.03 -7.48
C GLU A 194 -18.37 -17.92 -8.51
N ASN A 195 -18.18 -18.27 -9.80
CA ASN A 195 -18.12 -17.30 -10.87
C ASN A 195 -19.53 -16.89 -11.33
N GLU A 196 -19.60 -15.84 -12.15
CA GLU A 196 -20.88 -15.28 -12.62
C GLU A 196 -21.78 -16.31 -13.33
N MET A 197 -21.19 -17.22 -14.11
CA MET A 197 -21.92 -18.28 -14.78
C MET A 197 -22.57 -19.24 -13.78
N ALA A 198 -21.84 -19.65 -12.74
CA ALA A 198 -22.38 -20.53 -11.69
C ALA A 198 -23.42 -19.81 -10.80
N ALA A 199 -23.23 -18.51 -10.55
CA ALA A 199 -24.12 -17.72 -9.70
C ALA A 199 -25.45 -17.37 -10.36
N ASN A 200 -25.43 -17.04 -11.67
CA ASN A 200 -26.58 -16.47 -12.37
C ASN A 200 -27.36 -17.47 -13.22
N VAL A 201 -26.76 -18.62 -13.57
CA VAL A 201 -27.45 -19.67 -14.35
C VAL A 201 -27.92 -20.77 -13.41
N GLN A 202 -29.22 -20.76 -13.08
CA GLN A 202 -29.80 -21.65 -12.06
C GLN A 202 -29.56 -23.14 -12.40
N GLU A 203 -29.69 -23.52 -13.67
CA GLU A 203 -29.49 -24.89 -14.12
C GLU A 203 -28.05 -25.38 -13.91
N VAL A 204 -27.05 -24.49 -14.07
CA VAL A 204 -25.65 -24.78 -13.80
C VAL A 204 -25.45 -24.98 -12.30
N ARG A 205 -25.98 -24.07 -11.49
CA ARG A 205 -25.89 -24.11 -10.04
C ARG A 205 -26.50 -25.38 -9.45
N ASP A 206 -27.71 -25.73 -9.89
CA ASP A 206 -28.42 -26.91 -9.39
C ASP A 206 -27.71 -28.19 -9.80
N THR A 207 -27.23 -28.30 -11.04
CA THR A 207 -26.46 -29.45 -11.52
C THR A 207 -25.15 -29.63 -10.72
N ILE A 208 -24.44 -28.54 -10.44
CA ILE A 208 -23.19 -28.62 -9.66
C ILE A 208 -23.49 -29.02 -8.21
N ARG A 209 -24.56 -28.50 -7.59
CA ARG A 209 -24.95 -28.87 -6.22
C ARG A 209 -25.31 -30.34 -6.12
N GLU A 210 -26.10 -30.89 -7.03
CA GLU A 210 -26.41 -32.31 -7.06
C GLU A 210 -25.13 -33.15 -7.16
N CYS A 211 -24.21 -32.76 -8.04
CA CYS A 211 -22.93 -33.45 -8.17
C CYS A 211 -22.06 -33.36 -6.90
N LEU A 212 -22.07 -32.19 -6.22
CA LEU A 212 -21.35 -32.04 -4.95
C LEU A 212 -21.94 -32.92 -3.84
N GLU A 213 -23.27 -33.00 -3.72
CA GLU A 213 -23.94 -33.88 -2.76
C GLU A 213 -23.54 -35.33 -3.00
N ASP A 214 -23.54 -35.78 -4.25
CA ASP A 214 -23.09 -37.14 -4.62
C ASP A 214 -21.63 -37.38 -4.22
N VAL A 215 -20.72 -36.41 -4.47
CA VAL A 215 -19.30 -36.53 -4.15
C VAL A 215 -19.06 -36.54 -2.64
N PHE A 216 -19.74 -35.70 -1.87
CA PHE A 216 -19.56 -35.62 -0.42
C PHE A 216 -20.22 -36.77 0.34
N THR A 217 -21.23 -37.42 -0.24
CA THR A 217 -21.89 -38.61 0.36
C THR A 217 -21.17 -39.93 0.04
N CYS A 218 -20.33 -39.96 -1.00
CA CYS A 218 -19.54 -41.14 -1.34
C CYS A 218 -18.31 -41.28 -0.43
N GLU A 219 -18.10 -42.47 0.16
CA GLU A 219 -16.90 -42.81 0.93
C GLU A 219 -15.58 -42.69 0.10
N ASP A 220 -15.70 -42.66 -1.23
CA ASP A 220 -14.58 -42.61 -2.19
C ASP A 220 -14.44 -41.24 -2.89
N VAL A 221 -14.45 -40.13 -2.15
CA VAL A 221 -14.23 -38.76 -2.68
C VAL A 221 -12.97 -38.68 -3.57
N HIS A 222 -11.92 -39.41 -3.22
CA HIS A 222 -10.67 -39.47 -4.00
C HIS A 222 -10.81 -40.01 -5.42
N ARG A 223 -11.82 -40.83 -5.70
CA ARG A 223 -12.04 -41.40 -7.05
C ARG A 223 -12.69 -40.38 -8.02
N SER A 224 -13.36 -39.40 -7.48
CA SER A 224 -14.04 -38.34 -8.29
C SER A 224 -13.11 -37.22 -8.67
N ILE A 225 -11.95 -37.08 -7.99
CA ILE A 225 -10.97 -36.03 -8.28
C ILE A 225 -10.23 -36.33 -9.58
N GLY A 226 -10.28 -35.41 -10.52
CA GLY A 226 -9.72 -35.55 -11.87
C GLY A 226 -10.60 -36.32 -12.86
N ALA A 227 -11.73 -36.85 -12.41
CA ALA A 227 -12.71 -37.48 -13.30
C ALA A 227 -13.68 -36.42 -13.87
N SER A 228 -14.14 -36.70 -15.07
CA SER A 228 -15.26 -35.98 -15.70
C SER A 228 -16.52 -36.83 -15.61
N MET A 229 -17.63 -36.21 -15.21
CA MET A 229 -18.93 -36.87 -15.21
C MET A 229 -19.95 -36.09 -16.02
N GLU A 230 -20.78 -36.78 -16.77
CA GLU A 230 -21.88 -36.19 -17.51
C GLU A 230 -23.16 -36.21 -16.68
N ARG A 231 -23.89 -35.11 -16.65
CA ARG A 231 -25.20 -35.01 -15.98
C ARG A 231 -26.22 -34.42 -16.93
N TYR A 232 -27.40 -35.04 -16.94
CA TYR A 232 -28.55 -34.51 -17.65
C TYR A 232 -29.46 -33.78 -16.68
N ASN A 233 -29.68 -32.49 -16.92
CA ASN A 233 -30.65 -31.71 -16.17
C ASN A 233 -32.05 -31.87 -16.82
N THR A 234 -32.96 -32.46 -16.07
CA THR A 234 -34.32 -32.78 -16.59
C THR A 234 -35.20 -31.57 -16.75
N GLU A 235 -34.94 -30.48 -16.05
CA GLU A 235 -35.73 -29.26 -16.12
C GLU A 235 -35.38 -28.44 -17.35
N SER A 236 -34.08 -28.28 -17.63
CA SER A 236 -33.60 -27.53 -18.80
C SER A 236 -33.49 -28.37 -20.08
N GLY A 237 -33.43 -29.71 -19.95
CA GLY A 237 -33.18 -30.61 -21.07
C GLY A 237 -31.73 -30.58 -21.58
N LEU A 238 -30.81 -30.07 -20.81
CA LEU A 238 -29.41 -29.88 -21.19
C LEU A 238 -28.48 -30.93 -20.54
N TRP A 239 -27.42 -31.27 -21.25
CA TRP A 239 -26.33 -32.09 -20.74
C TRP A 239 -25.22 -31.18 -20.24
N PHE A 240 -24.67 -31.51 -19.05
CA PHE A 240 -23.54 -30.83 -18.44
C PHE A 240 -22.38 -31.80 -18.25
N GLU A 241 -21.17 -31.37 -18.57
CA GLU A 241 -19.94 -32.04 -18.16
C GLU A 241 -19.41 -31.37 -16.89
N VAL A 242 -19.29 -32.15 -15.81
CA VAL A 242 -18.80 -31.67 -14.52
C VAL A 242 -17.45 -32.28 -14.23
N ARG A 243 -16.46 -31.47 -13.87
CA ARG A 243 -15.11 -31.90 -13.49
C ARG A 243 -14.78 -31.45 -12.08
N PHE A 244 -14.21 -32.32 -11.30
CA PHE A 244 -13.72 -32.03 -9.97
C PHE A 244 -12.20 -32.00 -9.95
N SER A 245 -11.64 -30.97 -9.31
CA SER A 245 -10.20 -30.82 -9.10
C SER A 245 -9.95 -30.44 -7.66
N GLU A 246 -8.90 -31.00 -7.06
CA GLU A 246 -8.44 -30.61 -5.73
C GLU A 246 -7.48 -29.42 -5.88
N LEU A 247 -7.69 -28.41 -5.06
CA LEU A 247 -6.80 -27.27 -4.94
C LEU A 247 -6.18 -27.31 -3.54
N GLU A 248 -4.86 -27.34 -3.47
CA GLU A 248 -4.15 -27.10 -2.20
C GLU A 248 -4.15 -25.60 -1.95
N TRP A 249 -4.81 -25.21 -0.87
CA TRP A 249 -4.81 -23.82 -0.40
C TRP A 249 -3.68 -23.66 0.62
N ILE A 250 -2.66 -22.87 0.26
CA ILE A 250 -1.48 -22.59 1.11
C ILE A 250 -1.84 -21.52 2.14
#